data_6b0363e0b09632f01c04cd550eaea0fe
#
_entry.id   6b0363e0b09632f01c04cd550eaea0fe
#
_cell.length_a   1.000
_cell.length_b   1.000
_cell.length_c   1.000
_cell.angle_alpha   90.00
_cell.angle_beta   90.00
_cell.angle_gamma   90.00
#
_symmetry.space_group_name_H-M   'P 1'
#
loop_
_entity.id
_entity.type
_entity.pdbx_description
1 polymer ?
#
loop_
_entity_poly.entity_id
_entity_poly.type
_entity_poly.pdbx_seq_one_letter_code
_entity_poly.pdbx_strand_id
1 'polypeptide(L)'
;MPLPSLLAVFAHPDDESLSAGGVLARHAASGARTAVVTATWAESTWRAEELAEALGHLGAGKPRMLGYADARMPESAPRGVRLCDAPLDESVGQLVAHIREFRPDIVVTHDAYGGLTGHPDHVHTHRLTVLAFQAAAWPRLYPDTGAPWQPSALYLATHPDSTARALPHVLLRPGRTPHSVPDDWITAAVDVTPWLDQKLAAVLSHRSETERGALPGRLAALPPEERARAMSTEYYIRYGAPPSTPPLTELAP
;
A
#
# COMPACT_ATOMS: atom_id res chain seq x y z
N MET A 1 -24.78 -2.93 -4.49
CA MET A 1 -24.13 -1.67 -4.95
C MET A 1 -22.63 -1.90 -4.91
N PRO A 2 -21.83 -1.29 -5.80
CA PRO A 2 -20.38 -1.40 -5.71
C PRO A 2 -19.89 -0.86 -4.37
N LEU A 3 -18.76 -1.39 -3.88
CA LEU A 3 -18.03 -0.83 -2.74
C LEU A 3 -17.49 0.57 -3.08
N PRO A 4 -17.03 1.36 -2.09
CA PRO A 4 -16.41 2.65 -2.34
C PRO A 4 -15.18 2.56 -3.26
N SER A 5 -14.89 3.61 -4.03
CA SER A 5 -13.67 3.67 -4.84
C SER A 5 -12.42 3.76 -3.95
N LEU A 6 -11.35 3.05 -4.32
CA LEU A 6 -10.17 2.88 -3.48
C LEU A 6 -8.88 3.23 -4.23
N LEU A 7 -8.08 4.12 -3.65
CA LEU A 7 -6.72 4.44 -4.08
C LEU A 7 -5.71 3.93 -3.06
N ALA A 8 -4.87 2.99 -3.45
CA ALA A 8 -3.74 2.53 -2.64
C ALA A 8 -2.47 3.32 -3.01
N VAL A 9 -1.75 3.82 -2.00
CA VAL A 9 -0.52 4.61 -2.15
C VAL A 9 0.58 3.94 -1.38
N PHE A 10 1.56 3.37 -2.07
CA PHE A 10 2.65 2.62 -1.46
C PHE A 10 4.02 3.07 -1.97
N ALA A 11 5.08 2.66 -1.29
CA ALA A 11 6.42 3.10 -1.60
C ALA A 11 6.98 2.40 -2.85
N HIS A 12 6.92 1.08 -2.89
CA HIS A 12 7.54 0.26 -3.93
C HIS A 12 6.52 -0.62 -4.66
N PRO A 13 6.79 -0.98 -5.92
CA PRO A 13 6.07 -2.08 -6.56
C PRO A 13 6.30 -3.39 -5.79
N ASP A 14 5.29 -3.93 -5.17
CA ASP A 14 5.06 -5.13 -4.35
C ASP A 14 4.31 -4.83 -3.03
N ASP A 15 4.47 -3.65 -2.46
CA ASP A 15 3.83 -3.25 -1.21
C ASP A 15 2.29 -3.29 -1.32
N GLU A 16 1.73 -2.89 -2.47
CA GLU A 16 0.28 -2.90 -2.72
C GLU A 16 -0.31 -4.30 -2.66
N SER A 17 0.41 -5.28 -3.24
CA SER A 17 0.00 -6.69 -3.26
C SER A 17 0.11 -7.32 -1.88
N LEU A 18 1.16 -6.98 -1.13
CA LEU A 18 1.41 -7.49 0.21
C LEU A 18 0.43 -6.92 1.24
N SER A 19 0.19 -5.60 1.19
CA SER A 19 -0.48 -4.86 2.27
C SER A 19 -1.95 -4.54 2.01
N ALA A 20 -2.40 -4.57 0.73
CA ALA A 20 -3.76 -4.21 0.34
C ALA A 20 -4.29 -5.01 -0.86
N GLY A 21 -3.59 -6.08 -1.27
CA GLY A 21 -3.96 -6.85 -2.45
C GLY A 21 -5.35 -7.47 -2.36
N GLY A 22 -5.70 -7.99 -1.20
CA GLY A 22 -7.02 -8.59 -0.98
C GLY A 22 -8.15 -7.56 -1.00
N VAL A 23 -7.99 -6.40 -0.35
CA VAL A 23 -9.02 -5.34 -0.40
C VAL A 23 -9.12 -4.71 -1.77
N LEU A 24 -8.02 -4.56 -2.52
CA LEU A 24 -8.05 -4.11 -3.91
C LEU A 24 -8.88 -5.07 -4.78
N ALA A 25 -8.60 -6.38 -4.70
CA ALA A 25 -9.35 -7.41 -5.44
C ALA A 25 -10.83 -7.45 -5.02
N ARG A 26 -11.14 -7.34 -3.73
CA ARG A 26 -12.50 -7.28 -3.19
C ARG A 26 -13.28 -6.09 -3.77
N HIS A 27 -12.69 -4.90 -3.74
CA HIS A 27 -13.34 -3.69 -4.26
C HIS A 27 -13.55 -3.79 -5.77
N ALA A 28 -12.54 -4.22 -6.53
CA ALA A 28 -12.65 -4.42 -7.97
C ALA A 28 -13.72 -5.45 -8.33
N ALA A 29 -13.80 -6.59 -7.62
CA ALA A 29 -14.81 -7.61 -7.83
C ALA A 29 -16.25 -7.10 -7.57
N SER A 30 -16.42 -6.08 -6.72
CA SER A 30 -17.70 -5.42 -6.50
C SER A 30 -18.11 -4.46 -7.62
N GLY A 31 -17.22 -4.19 -8.58
CA GLY A 31 -17.41 -3.17 -9.61
C GLY A 31 -16.96 -1.76 -9.18
N ALA A 32 -16.28 -1.62 -8.04
CA ALA A 32 -15.70 -0.34 -7.61
C ALA A 32 -14.46 0.01 -8.44
N ARG A 33 -14.22 1.31 -8.61
CA ARG A 33 -12.96 1.79 -9.20
C ARG A 33 -11.84 1.62 -8.20
N THR A 34 -10.73 0.99 -8.64
CA THR A 34 -9.52 0.81 -7.84
C THR A 34 -8.30 1.33 -8.61
N ALA A 35 -7.34 1.90 -7.91
CA ALA A 35 -6.07 2.34 -8.49
C ALA A 35 -4.93 2.24 -7.47
N VAL A 36 -3.70 2.16 -7.98
CA VAL A 36 -2.48 2.12 -7.17
C VAL A 36 -1.52 3.20 -7.64
N VAL A 37 -0.94 3.94 -6.67
CA VAL A 37 0.20 4.83 -6.86
C VAL A 37 1.38 4.25 -6.11
N THR A 38 2.52 4.07 -6.78
CA THR A 38 3.81 3.79 -6.14
C THR A 38 4.69 5.04 -6.15
N ALA A 39 5.35 5.31 -5.03
CA ALA A 39 6.16 6.53 -4.90
C ALA A 39 7.50 6.41 -5.61
N THR A 40 8.09 5.22 -5.61
CA THR A 40 9.40 4.97 -6.20
C THR A 40 9.32 4.13 -7.48
N TRP A 41 10.44 3.98 -8.13
CA TRP A 41 10.66 3.32 -9.41
C TRP A 41 10.12 4.10 -10.61
N ALA A 42 10.88 4.12 -11.68
CA ALA A 42 10.48 4.76 -12.93
C ALA A 42 9.62 3.81 -13.78
N GLU A 43 8.70 4.38 -14.55
CA GLU A 43 7.79 3.63 -15.45
C GLU A 43 8.53 2.79 -16.50
N SER A 44 9.78 3.14 -16.84
CA SER A 44 10.61 2.42 -17.82
C SER A 44 11.34 1.20 -17.24
N THR A 45 11.04 0.80 -16.03
CA THR A 45 11.74 -0.30 -15.34
C THR A 45 10.95 -1.61 -15.40
N TRP A 46 11.67 -2.73 -15.27
CA TRP A 46 11.03 -4.06 -15.18
C TRP A 46 10.04 -4.17 -14.01
N ARG A 47 10.26 -3.44 -12.90
CA ARG A 47 9.32 -3.44 -11.77
C ARG A 47 8.00 -2.74 -12.09
N ALA A 48 7.99 -1.80 -13.02
CA ALA A 48 6.74 -1.22 -13.51
C ALA A 48 5.93 -2.24 -14.34
N GLU A 49 6.60 -3.10 -15.10
CA GLU A 49 5.95 -4.21 -15.82
C GLU A 49 5.41 -5.27 -14.85
N GLU A 50 6.20 -5.66 -13.83
CA GLU A 50 5.77 -6.56 -12.76
C GLU A 50 4.55 -6.00 -12.01
N LEU A 51 4.57 -4.71 -11.69
CA LEU A 51 3.43 -4.02 -11.07
C LEU A 51 2.18 -4.05 -11.98
N ALA A 52 2.35 -3.80 -13.29
CA ALA A 52 1.22 -3.85 -14.21
C ALA A 52 0.58 -5.25 -14.27
N GLU A 53 1.37 -6.31 -14.24
CA GLU A 53 0.89 -7.69 -14.16
C GLU A 53 0.17 -7.96 -12.82
N ALA A 54 0.76 -7.55 -11.69
CA ALA A 54 0.17 -7.67 -10.37
C ALA A 54 -1.20 -6.97 -10.29
N LEU A 55 -1.31 -5.73 -10.79
CA LEU A 55 -2.56 -5.00 -10.83
C LEU A 55 -3.61 -5.65 -11.73
N GLY A 56 -3.18 -6.34 -12.79
CA GLY A 56 -4.06 -7.16 -13.63
C GLY A 56 -4.75 -8.28 -12.83
N HIS A 57 -4.02 -8.99 -11.97
CA HIS A 57 -4.58 -10.02 -11.08
C HIS A 57 -5.54 -9.45 -10.03
N LEU A 58 -5.28 -8.24 -9.55
CA LEU A 58 -6.13 -7.56 -8.55
C LEU A 58 -7.35 -6.86 -9.17
N GLY A 59 -7.43 -6.78 -10.50
CA GLY A 59 -8.48 -6.01 -11.18
C GLY A 59 -8.34 -4.50 -10.97
N ALA A 60 -7.17 -4.04 -10.55
CA ALA A 60 -6.86 -2.62 -10.41
C ALA A 60 -6.46 -2.01 -11.77
N GLY A 61 -6.52 -0.69 -11.88
CA GLY A 61 -6.15 0.02 -13.12
C GLY A 61 -4.65 -0.09 -13.46
N LYS A 62 -4.22 0.68 -14.46
CA LYS A 62 -2.80 0.77 -14.81
C LYS A 62 -1.98 1.37 -13.67
N PRO A 63 -0.68 1.00 -13.54
CA PRO A 63 0.24 1.62 -12.58
C PRO A 63 0.25 3.14 -12.68
N ARG A 64 0.32 3.80 -11.55
CA ARG A 64 0.60 5.23 -11.41
C ARG A 64 1.86 5.35 -10.56
N MET A 65 2.87 6.05 -11.05
CA MET A 65 4.18 6.10 -10.42
C MET A 65 4.63 7.55 -10.27
N LEU A 66 5.12 7.93 -9.07
CA LEU A 66 5.71 9.26 -8.87
C LEU A 66 7.15 9.33 -9.43
N GLY A 67 7.80 8.17 -9.62
CA GLY A 67 9.08 8.06 -10.32
C GLY A 67 10.31 8.46 -9.51
N TYR A 68 10.21 8.53 -8.18
CA TYR A 68 11.39 8.76 -7.33
C TYR A 68 12.30 7.53 -7.26
N ALA A 69 13.59 7.75 -6.99
CA ALA A 69 14.49 6.64 -6.73
C ALA A 69 14.24 6.05 -5.31
N ASP A 70 14.36 4.73 -5.20
CA ASP A 70 14.35 4.00 -3.93
C ASP A 70 15.58 4.38 -3.09
N ALA A 71 15.42 4.53 -1.78
CA ALA A 71 16.48 4.91 -0.85
C ALA A 71 17.68 3.94 -0.85
N ARG A 72 17.46 2.68 -1.23
CA ARG A 72 18.47 1.60 -1.21
C ARG A 72 18.87 1.10 -2.59
N MET A 73 18.12 1.47 -3.64
CA MET A 73 18.32 1.05 -5.03
C MET A 73 18.30 2.28 -5.96
N PRO A 74 19.37 3.06 -6.01
CA PRO A 74 19.42 4.29 -6.84
C PRO A 74 19.14 4.05 -8.32
N GLU A 75 19.42 2.84 -8.82
CA GLU A 75 19.12 2.40 -10.19
C GLU A 75 17.63 2.28 -10.50
N SER A 76 16.78 2.31 -9.48
CA SER A 76 15.31 2.24 -9.62
C SER A 76 14.73 3.41 -10.42
N ALA A 77 15.38 4.58 -10.38
CA ALA A 77 15.06 5.73 -11.20
C ALA A 77 16.37 6.46 -11.57
N PRO A 78 17.04 6.04 -12.65
CA PRO A 78 18.30 6.66 -13.07
C PRO A 78 18.14 8.17 -13.28
N ARG A 79 18.95 8.98 -12.60
CA ARG A 79 18.88 10.46 -12.49
C ARG A 79 17.71 10.99 -11.64
N GLY A 80 16.89 10.14 -11.04
CA GLY A 80 15.86 10.54 -10.09
C GLY A 80 16.45 10.87 -8.71
N VAL A 81 15.80 11.79 -8.00
CA VAL A 81 16.09 12.05 -6.59
C VAL A 81 15.48 10.89 -5.78
N ARG A 82 16.18 10.44 -4.72
CA ARG A 82 15.60 9.44 -3.81
C ARG A 82 14.37 10.05 -3.12
N LEU A 83 13.33 9.24 -2.93
CA LEU A 83 12.10 9.71 -2.31
C LEU A 83 12.35 10.39 -0.95
N CYS A 84 13.20 9.80 -0.12
CA CYS A 84 13.52 10.34 1.21
C CYS A 84 14.33 11.65 1.20
N ASP A 85 14.93 12.03 0.06
CA ASP A 85 15.68 13.28 -0.12
C ASP A 85 14.89 14.32 -0.94
N ALA A 86 13.75 13.92 -1.52
CA ALA A 86 12.92 14.82 -2.32
C ALA A 86 12.27 15.90 -1.45
N PRO A 87 12.07 17.12 -1.97
CA PRO A 87 11.27 18.12 -1.28
C PRO A 87 9.87 17.57 -1.01
N LEU A 88 9.47 17.53 0.26
CA LEU A 88 8.19 16.94 0.67
C LEU A 88 7.00 17.62 -0.03
N ASP A 89 7.05 18.93 -0.19
CA ASP A 89 5.99 19.70 -0.85
C ASP A 89 5.80 19.32 -2.33
N GLU A 90 6.89 19.01 -3.03
CA GLU A 90 6.83 18.53 -4.41
C GLU A 90 6.14 17.16 -4.51
N SER A 91 6.57 16.19 -3.70
CA SER A 91 6.00 14.85 -3.70
C SER A 91 4.53 14.83 -3.25
N VAL A 92 4.18 15.69 -2.30
CA VAL A 92 2.78 15.92 -1.88
C VAL A 92 1.96 16.48 -3.05
N GLY A 93 2.45 17.48 -3.78
CA GLY A 93 1.76 18.07 -4.93
C GLY A 93 1.50 17.05 -6.04
N GLN A 94 2.47 16.18 -6.34
CA GLN A 94 2.29 15.09 -7.31
C GLN A 94 1.18 14.12 -6.86
N LEU A 95 1.16 13.72 -5.59
CA LEU A 95 0.11 12.83 -5.09
C LEU A 95 -1.26 13.51 -5.03
N VAL A 96 -1.32 14.81 -4.73
CA VAL A 96 -2.57 15.61 -4.81
C VAL A 96 -3.16 15.55 -6.22
N ALA A 97 -2.33 15.64 -7.27
CA ALA A 97 -2.78 15.50 -8.65
C ALA A 97 -3.46 14.14 -8.89
N HIS A 98 -2.85 13.04 -8.43
CA HIS A 98 -3.44 11.70 -8.55
C HIS A 98 -4.75 11.56 -7.76
N ILE A 99 -4.84 12.09 -6.54
CA ILE A 99 -6.08 12.08 -5.74
C ILE A 99 -7.19 12.85 -6.45
N ARG A 100 -6.91 14.05 -6.94
CA ARG A 100 -7.90 14.91 -7.62
C ARG A 100 -8.36 14.34 -8.95
N GLU A 101 -7.47 13.68 -9.69
CA GLU A 101 -7.81 13.00 -10.94
C GLU A 101 -8.67 11.76 -10.70
N PHE A 102 -8.23 10.88 -9.80
CA PHE A 102 -8.91 9.61 -9.55
C PHE A 102 -10.19 9.77 -8.72
N ARG A 103 -10.23 10.74 -7.79
CA ARG A 103 -11.35 11.01 -6.88
C ARG A 103 -11.76 9.77 -6.08
N PRO A 104 -10.87 9.23 -5.24
CA PRO A 104 -11.18 8.07 -4.40
C PRO A 104 -12.12 8.45 -3.24
N ASP A 105 -12.96 7.51 -2.82
CA ASP A 105 -13.68 7.59 -1.55
C ASP A 105 -12.74 7.21 -0.39
N ILE A 106 -11.90 6.22 -0.60
CA ILE A 106 -10.96 5.68 0.39
C ILE A 106 -9.53 5.76 -0.16
N VAL A 107 -8.61 6.20 0.69
CA VAL A 107 -7.16 6.10 0.45
C VAL A 107 -6.57 5.09 1.45
N VAL A 108 -5.65 4.24 0.97
CA VAL A 108 -4.88 3.31 1.81
C VAL A 108 -3.39 3.59 1.63
N THR A 109 -2.60 3.57 2.72
CA THR A 109 -1.14 3.75 2.67
C THR A 109 -0.45 2.99 3.81
N HIS A 110 0.87 3.06 3.89
CA HIS A 110 1.65 2.54 5.03
C HIS A 110 1.26 3.22 6.35
N ASP A 111 1.48 2.52 7.46
CA ASP A 111 1.41 3.12 8.79
C ASP A 111 2.62 4.05 9.07
N ALA A 112 2.59 4.73 10.21
CA ALA A 112 3.61 5.70 10.59
C ALA A 112 5.00 5.09 10.83
N TYR A 113 5.07 3.79 11.16
CA TYR A 113 6.32 3.06 11.30
C TYR A 113 6.94 2.67 9.95
N GLY A 114 6.18 2.76 8.85
CA GLY A 114 6.60 2.27 7.55
C GLY A 114 6.48 0.75 7.45
N GLY A 115 5.40 0.20 7.98
CA GLY A 115 5.11 -1.23 8.03
C GLY A 115 6.15 -1.99 8.87
N LEU A 116 6.22 -3.31 8.69
CA LEU A 116 7.08 -4.20 9.48
C LEU A 116 8.55 -3.84 9.48
N THR A 117 9.06 -3.26 8.39
CA THR A 117 10.49 -3.08 8.16
C THR A 117 11.03 -1.71 8.56
N GLY A 118 10.16 -0.72 8.73
CA GLY A 118 10.56 0.68 8.95
C GLY A 118 11.39 1.24 7.79
N HIS A 119 11.08 0.84 6.55
CA HIS A 119 11.82 1.34 5.39
C HIS A 119 11.67 2.87 5.27
N PRO A 120 12.74 3.65 5.02
CA PRO A 120 12.64 5.11 4.97
C PRO A 120 11.63 5.59 3.92
N ASP A 121 11.52 4.92 2.77
CA ASP A 121 10.52 5.28 1.75
C ASP A 121 9.09 4.98 2.20
N HIS A 122 8.84 3.91 2.97
CA HIS A 122 7.51 3.64 3.53
C HIS A 122 7.10 4.73 4.52
N VAL A 123 8.03 5.13 5.42
CA VAL A 123 7.79 6.23 6.37
C VAL A 123 7.55 7.54 5.62
N HIS A 124 8.29 7.81 4.55
CA HIS A 124 8.12 9.01 3.74
C HIS A 124 6.79 8.98 2.97
N THR A 125 6.43 7.83 2.38
CA THR A 125 5.14 7.63 1.69
C THR A 125 3.95 7.80 2.63
N HIS A 126 4.02 7.32 3.87
CA HIS A 126 3.03 7.62 4.89
C HIS A 126 2.86 9.14 5.07
N ARG A 127 3.96 9.87 5.30
CA ARG A 127 3.95 11.31 5.55
C ARG A 127 3.34 12.08 4.39
N LEU A 128 3.83 11.85 3.17
CA LEU A 128 3.32 12.54 2.00
C LEU A 128 1.85 12.23 1.73
N THR A 129 1.39 10.98 2.01
CA THR A 129 0.00 10.59 1.79
C THR A 129 -0.94 11.26 2.80
N VAL A 130 -0.55 11.34 4.07
CA VAL A 130 -1.34 12.07 5.09
C VAL A 130 -1.51 13.55 4.71
N LEU A 131 -0.43 14.18 4.26
CA LEU A 131 -0.48 15.59 3.82
C LEU A 131 -1.30 15.76 2.54
N ALA A 132 -1.11 14.90 1.54
CA ALA A 132 -1.85 14.95 0.28
C ALA A 132 -3.35 14.69 0.46
N PHE A 133 -3.71 13.75 1.34
CA PHE A 133 -5.10 13.46 1.70
C PHE A 133 -5.83 14.70 2.21
N GLN A 134 -5.18 15.50 3.05
CA GLN A 134 -5.75 16.75 3.54
C GLN A 134 -5.69 17.87 2.48
N ALA A 135 -4.55 18.03 1.82
CA ALA A 135 -4.31 19.12 0.88
C ALA A 135 -5.22 19.04 -0.37
N ALA A 136 -5.59 17.82 -0.81
CA ALA A 136 -6.41 17.62 -2.00
C ALA A 136 -7.78 18.31 -1.94
N ALA A 137 -8.33 18.55 -0.75
CA ALA A 137 -9.58 19.27 -0.54
C ALA A 137 -9.48 20.78 -0.74
N TRP A 138 -8.28 21.35 -0.59
CA TRP A 138 -8.11 22.80 -0.50
C TRP A 138 -7.83 23.44 -1.86
N PRO A 139 -8.71 24.29 -2.40
CA PRO A 139 -8.60 24.78 -3.78
C PRO A 139 -7.38 25.68 -4.04
N ARG A 140 -6.80 26.28 -3.01
CA ARG A 140 -5.63 27.14 -3.13
C ARG A 140 -4.30 26.44 -2.88
N LEU A 141 -4.32 25.18 -2.42
CA LEU A 141 -3.14 24.34 -2.36
C LEU A 141 -3.03 23.59 -3.68
N TYR A 142 -1.85 23.62 -4.29
CA TYR A 142 -1.56 22.96 -5.58
C TYR A 142 -2.64 23.26 -6.64
N PRO A 143 -2.89 24.54 -7.00
CA PRO A 143 -4.04 24.96 -7.83
C PRO A 143 -4.04 24.35 -9.23
N ASP A 144 -2.85 24.00 -9.75
CA ASP A 144 -2.67 23.47 -11.11
C ASP A 144 -2.86 21.95 -11.20
N THR A 145 -3.21 21.28 -10.10
CA THR A 145 -3.35 19.80 -10.02
C THR A 145 -4.80 19.30 -10.22
N GLY A 146 -5.71 20.15 -10.67
CA GLY A 146 -7.10 19.79 -10.92
C GLY A 146 -8.08 20.26 -9.84
N ALA A 147 -9.35 19.94 -10.04
CA ALA A 147 -10.43 20.37 -9.14
C ALA A 147 -10.30 19.68 -7.77
N PRO A 148 -10.53 20.40 -6.65
CA PRO A 148 -10.44 19.87 -5.30
C PRO A 148 -11.27 18.60 -5.10
N TRP A 149 -10.74 17.68 -4.32
CA TRP A 149 -11.42 16.46 -3.94
C TRP A 149 -11.03 16.04 -2.51
N GLN A 150 -12.03 15.75 -1.66
CA GLN A 150 -11.80 15.23 -0.32
C GLN A 150 -12.17 13.74 -0.29
N PRO A 151 -11.20 12.82 -0.18
CA PRO A 151 -11.51 11.44 0.15
C PRO A 151 -12.19 11.36 1.53
N SER A 152 -13.12 10.42 1.70
CA SER A 152 -13.90 10.29 2.94
C SER A 152 -13.12 9.59 4.06
N ALA A 153 -12.19 8.70 3.72
CA ALA A 153 -11.37 7.99 4.70
C ALA A 153 -9.94 7.74 4.21
N LEU A 154 -9.02 7.73 5.18
CA LEU A 154 -7.64 7.28 5.02
C LEU A 154 -7.40 6.10 5.96
N TYR A 155 -6.88 5.00 5.43
CA TYR A 155 -6.51 3.81 6.19
C TYR A 155 -5.01 3.56 6.11
N LEU A 156 -4.43 3.21 7.25
CA LEU A 156 -3.02 2.90 7.42
C LEU A 156 -2.87 1.38 7.52
N ALA A 157 -2.29 0.76 6.49
CA ALA A 157 -2.00 -0.67 6.49
C ALA A 157 -0.91 -0.97 7.52
N THR A 158 -1.17 -1.91 8.42
CA THR A 158 -0.33 -2.19 9.57
C THR A 158 -0.36 -3.68 9.96
N HIS A 159 0.36 -4.02 11.04
CA HIS A 159 0.39 -5.39 11.57
C HIS A 159 0.18 -5.34 13.08
N PRO A 160 -0.81 -6.07 13.64
CA PRO A 160 -0.98 -6.17 15.08
C PRO A 160 0.13 -7.01 15.71
N ASP A 161 0.45 -6.73 16.98
CA ASP A 161 1.48 -7.41 17.76
C ASP A 161 1.29 -8.92 17.79
N SER A 162 0.06 -9.39 17.89
CA SER A 162 -0.26 -10.83 17.89
C SER A 162 0.17 -11.52 16.60
N THR A 163 -0.10 -10.91 15.43
CA THR A 163 0.31 -11.45 14.12
C THR A 163 1.82 -11.39 13.93
N ALA A 164 2.45 -10.28 14.31
CA ALA A 164 3.90 -10.14 14.20
C ALA A 164 4.65 -11.15 15.06
N ARG A 165 4.12 -11.50 16.23
CA ARG A 165 4.68 -12.56 17.11
C ARG A 165 4.42 -13.98 16.61
N ALA A 166 3.32 -14.20 15.89
CA ALA A 166 2.98 -15.53 15.39
C ALA A 166 3.83 -15.96 14.19
N LEU A 167 4.28 -15.01 13.37
CA LEU A 167 4.94 -15.27 12.08
C LEU A 167 6.30 -14.54 11.91
N PRO A 168 7.15 -14.42 12.95
CA PRO A 168 8.36 -13.60 12.87
C PRO A 168 9.35 -14.14 11.83
N HIS A 169 9.43 -15.47 11.66
CA HIS A 169 10.31 -16.14 10.71
C HIS A 169 9.91 -15.91 9.24
N VAL A 170 8.63 -15.59 9.00
CA VAL A 170 8.11 -15.26 7.67
C VAL A 170 8.29 -13.79 7.36
N LEU A 171 7.88 -12.94 8.29
CA LEU A 171 7.75 -11.51 8.08
C LEU A 171 9.10 -10.79 8.07
N LEU A 172 10.12 -11.32 8.75
CA LEU A 172 11.39 -10.65 8.94
C LEU A 172 12.60 -11.50 8.56
N ARG A 173 13.70 -10.81 8.24
CA ARG A 173 15.02 -11.42 8.20
C ARG A 173 15.49 -11.73 9.62
N PRO A 174 16.30 -12.79 9.83
CA PRO A 174 16.85 -13.12 11.15
C PRO A 174 17.52 -11.91 11.82
N GLY A 175 17.28 -11.73 13.11
CA GLY A 175 17.87 -10.63 13.90
C GLY A 175 17.18 -9.26 13.76
N ARG A 176 16.05 -9.18 13.07
CA ARG A 176 15.23 -7.95 12.99
C ARG A 176 14.00 -8.08 13.88
N THR A 177 13.66 -6.98 14.57
CA THR A 177 12.40 -6.86 15.30
C THR A 177 11.38 -6.17 14.38
N PRO A 178 10.16 -6.71 14.25
CA PRO A 178 9.12 -6.05 13.46
C PRO A 178 8.66 -4.76 14.14
N HIS A 179 8.32 -3.78 13.32
CA HIS A 179 7.46 -2.70 13.78
C HIS A 179 6.02 -3.18 13.68
N SER A 180 5.34 -3.24 14.81
CA SER A 180 3.94 -3.64 14.93
C SER A 180 3.22 -2.68 15.86
N VAL A 181 1.89 -2.76 15.89
CA VAL A 181 1.05 -1.90 16.73
C VAL A 181 0.28 -2.76 17.75
N PRO A 182 -0.11 -2.20 18.91
CA PRO A 182 -1.01 -2.88 19.83
C PRO A 182 -2.29 -3.36 19.12
N ASP A 183 -2.76 -4.56 19.47
CA ASP A 183 -3.91 -5.18 18.81
C ASP A 183 -5.19 -4.33 18.93
N ASP A 184 -5.35 -3.60 20.01
CA ASP A 184 -6.48 -2.68 20.25
C ASP A 184 -6.44 -1.39 19.41
N TRP A 185 -5.34 -1.13 18.70
CA TRP A 185 -5.25 -0.01 17.74
C TRP A 185 -5.85 -0.34 16.38
N ILE A 186 -6.10 -1.62 16.10
CA ILE A 186 -6.68 -2.06 14.84
C ILE A 186 -8.14 -1.59 14.76
N THR A 187 -8.44 -0.77 13.76
CA THR A 187 -9.81 -0.27 13.51
C THR A 187 -10.54 -1.07 12.43
N ALA A 188 -9.81 -1.76 11.55
CA ALA A 188 -10.38 -2.68 10.59
C ALA A 188 -9.49 -3.91 10.41
N ALA A 189 -10.12 -5.08 10.40
CA ALA A 189 -9.51 -6.38 10.12
C ALA A 189 -10.34 -7.07 9.03
N VAL A 190 -9.82 -7.05 7.81
CA VAL A 190 -10.57 -7.50 6.63
C VAL A 190 -10.16 -8.91 6.29
N ASP A 191 -11.12 -9.85 6.33
CA ASP A 191 -10.92 -11.18 5.79
C ASP A 191 -10.90 -11.11 4.26
N VAL A 192 -9.75 -11.46 3.69
CA VAL A 192 -9.51 -11.48 2.25
C VAL A 192 -9.34 -12.90 1.71
N THR A 193 -9.70 -13.91 2.50
CA THR A 193 -9.65 -15.32 2.08
C THR A 193 -10.32 -15.57 0.72
N PRO A 194 -11.49 -14.97 0.39
CA PRO A 194 -12.11 -15.15 -0.93
C PRO A 194 -11.28 -14.62 -2.12
N TRP A 195 -10.31 -13.75 -1.88
CA TRP A 195 -9.43 -13.13 -2.91
C TRP A 195 -7.98 -13.53 -2.75
N LEU A 196 -7.71 -14.59 -1.95
CA LEU A 196 -6.35 -15.01 -1.62
C LEU A 196 -5.57 -15.47 -2.86
N ASP A 197 -6.22 -16.13 -3.80
CA ASP A 197 -5.58 -16.59 -5.05
C ASP A 197 -5.14 -15.40 -5.92
N GLN A 198 -5.99 -14.37 -6.07
CA GLN A 198 -5.64 -13.15 -6.79
C GLN A 198 -4.50 -12.39 -6.09
N LYS A 199 -4.60 -12.26 -4.76
CA LYS A 199 -3.55 -11.62 -3.95
C LYS A 199 -2.22 -12.36 -4.09
N LEU A 200 -2.21 -13.68 -4.02
CA LEU A 200 -1.01 -14.48 -4.19
C LEU A 200 -0.44 -14.35 -5.59
N ALA A 201 -1.27 -14.41 -6.63
CA ALA A 201 -0.83 -14.22 -8.01
C ALA A 201 -0.17 -12.84 -8.19
N ALA A 202 -0.77 -11.78 -7.62
CA ALA A 202 -0.19 -10.44 -7.64
C ALA A 202 1.16 -10.37 -6.92
N VAL A 203 1.27 -10.93 -5.71
CA VAL A 203 2.55 -10.99 -4.97
C VAL A 203 3.63 -11.70 -5.79
N LEU A 204 3.29 -12.81 -6.47
CA LEU A 204 4.25 -13.61 -7.26
C LEU A 204 4.58 -12.97 -8.62
N SER A 205 3.79 -12.01 -9.10
CA SER A 205 4.12 -11.22 -10.30
C SER A 205 5.35 -10.34 -10.09
N HIS A 206 5.70 -10.02 -8.84
CA HIS A 206 6.94 -9.33 -8.48
C HIS A 206 8.12 -10.30 -8.46
N ARG A 207 8.47 -10.82 -9.63
CA ARG A 207 9.48 -11.89 -9.83
C ARG A 207 10.85 -11.48 -9.32
N SER A 208 11.26 -10.26 -9.58
CA SER A 208 12.55 -9.73 -9.13
C SER A 208 12.69 -9.75 -7.60
N GLU A 209 11.59 -9.48 -6.87
CA GLU A 209 11.56 -9.55 -5.40
C GLU A 209 11.52 -11.00 -4.90
N THR A 210 10.85 -11.88 -5.62
CA THR A 210 10.83 -13.32 -5.34
C THR A 210 12.22 -13.91 -5.49
N GLU A 211 12.92 -13.63 -6.58
CA GLU A 211 14.25 -14.14 -6.89
C GLU A 211 15.32 -13.67 -5.89
N ARG A 212 15.25 -12.40 -5.44
CA ARG A 212 16.20 -11.88 -4.44
C ARG A 212 15.89 -12.31 -2.99
N GLY A 213 14.86 -13.14 -2.76
CA GLY A 213 14.46 -13.64 -1.44
C GLY A 213 13.87 -12.56 -0.53
N ALA A 214 13.22 -11.55 -1.10
CA ALA A 214 12.41 -10.57 -0.36
C ALA A 214 11.12 -11.23 0.17
N LEU A 215 10.21 -10.46 0.76
CA LEU A 215 9.00 -11.02 1.36
C LEU A 215 8.15 -11.84 0.36
N PRO A 216 7.97 -11.43 -0.92
CA PRO A 216 7.29 -12.26 -1.91
C PRO A 216 7.88 -13.67 -2.03
N GLY A 217 9.22 -13.78 -2.15
CA GLY A 217 9.90 -15.09 -2.26
C GLY A 217 9.78 -15.94 -0.99
N ARG A 218 9.82 -15.32 0.19
CA ARG A 218 9.64 -16.04 1.47
C ARG A 218 8.22 -16.55 1.62
N LEU A 219 7.21 -15.78 1.24
CA LEU A 219 5.81 -16.23 1.23
C LEU A 219 5.59 -17.36 0.21
N ALA A 220 6.21 -17.28 -0.97
CA ALA A 220 6.13 -18.34 -1.97
C ALA A 220 6.67 -19.68 -1.45
N ALA A 221 7.73 -19.65 -0.64
CA ALA A 221 8.38 -20.83 -0.08
C ALA A 221 7.60 -21.50 1.09
N LEU A 222 6.56 -20.84 1.64
CA LEU A 222 5.79 -21.39 2.74
C LEU A 222 4.87 -22.54 2.28
N PRO A 223 4.57 -23.49 3.19
CA PRO A 223 3.48 -24.43 3.00
C PRO A 223 2.16 -23.69 2.74
N PRO A 224 1.25 -24.20 1.89
CA PRO A 224 0.01 -23.50 1.52
C PRO A 224 -0.83 -23.02 2.70
N GLU A 225 -0.95 -23.83 3.75
CA GLU A 225 -1.74 -23.46 4.95
C GLU A 225 -1.10 -22.32 5.76
N GLU A 226 0.22 -22.32 5.89
CA GLU A 226 0.96 -21.27 6.59
C GLU A 226 0.93 -19.97 5.81
N ARG A 227 1.11 -20.04 4.48
CA ARG A 227 0.97 -18.91 3.58
C ARG A 227 -0.44 -18.31 3.62
N ALA A 228 -1.48 -19.15 3.60
CA ALA A 228 -2.86 -18.69 3.74
C ALA A 228 -3.07 -17.95 5.06
N ARG A 229 -2.60 -18.50 6.19
CA ARG A 229 -2.68 -17.81 7.50
C ARG A 229 -1.96 -16.46 7.51
N ALA A 230 -0.83 -16.35 6.82
CA ALA A 230 -0.05 -15.10 6.76
C ALA A 230 -0.72 -14.02 5.91
N MET A 231 -1.58 -14.39 4.96
CA MET A 231 -2.08 -13.49 3.91
C MET A 231 -3.60 -13.27 3.93
N SER A 232 -4.37 -14.07 4.68
CA SER A 232 -5.84 -14.09 4.63
C SER A 232 -6.51 -12.92 5.34
N THR A 233 -5.80 -12.17 6.16
CA THR A 233 -6.36 -11.00 6.86
C THR A 233 -5.46 -9.78 6.63
N GLU A 234 -6.07 -8.68 6.28
CA GLU A 234 -5.41 -7.37 6.14
C GLU A 234 -5.87 -6.45 7.26
N TYR A 235 -4.93 -5.79 7.93
CA TYR A 235 -5.18 -4.99 9.12
C TYR A 235 -4.91 -3.51 8.86
N TYR A 236 -5.80 -2.66 9.39
CA TYR A 236 -5.75 -1.22 9.16
C TYR A 236 -6.09 -0.43 10.41
N ILE A 237 -5.50 0.77 10.47
CA ILE A 237 -5.90 1.83 11.39
C ILE A 237 -6.56 2.93 10.55
N ARG A 238 -7.80 3.30 10.84
CA ARG A 238 -8.45 4.47 10.23
C ARG A 238 -7.87 5.74 10.82
N TYR A 239 -7.28 6.58 9.97
CA TYR A 239 -6.65 7.81 10.38
C TYR A 239 -7.68 8.77 11.02
N GLY A 240 -7.34 9.30 12.20
CA GLY A 240 -8.20 10.23 12.93
C GLY A 240 -9.43 9.61 13.61
N ALA A 241 -9.64 8.29 13.50
CA ALA A 241 -10.70 7.60 14.21
C ALA A 241 -10.17 6.99 15.53
N PRO A 242 -10.98 6.94 16.59
CA PRO A 242 -10.63 6.19 17.78
C PRO A 242 -10.60 4.68 17.47
N PRO A 243 -9.85 3.89 18.24
CA PRO A 243 -9.93 2.43 18.17
C PRO A 243 -11.37 1.94 18.29
N SER A 244 -11.73 0.92 17.51
CA SER A 244 -13.05 0.28 17.55
C SER A 244 -12.93 -1.16 18.02
N THR A 245 -13.80 -1.57 18.92
CA THR A 245 -13.85 -2.97 19.41
C THR A 245 -15.28 -3.50 19.30
N PRO A 246 -15.54 -4.51 18.46
CA PRO A 246 -14.60 -5.16 17.53
C PRO A 246 -14.19 -4.25 16.35
N PRO A 247 -13.04 -4.56 15.69
CA PRO A 247 -12.66 -3.88 14.45
C PRO A 247 -13.72 -4.06 13.36
N LEU A 248 -13.79 -3.10 12.43
CA LEU A 248 -14.60 -3.23 11.22
C LEU A 248 -14.11 -4.41 10.37
N THR A 249 -15.02 -5.08 9.68
CA THR A 249 -14.72 -6.20 8.76
C THR A 249 -14.58 -5.76 7.30
N GLU A 250 -14.68 -4.45 7.07
CA GLU A 250 -14.51 -3.84 5.75
C GLU A 250 -14.01 -2.40 5.88
N LEU A 251 -13.45 -1.85 4.79
CA LEU A 251 -13.09 -0.43 4.74
C LEU A 251 -14.34 0.39 4.39
N ALA A 252 -14.65 1.36 5.23
CA ALA A 252 -15.81 2.26 5.07
C ALA A 252 -15.34 3.71 4.88
N PRO A 253 -16.09 4.53 4.09
CA PRO A 253 -15.84 5.96 3.92
C PRO A 253 -15.94 6.77 5.21
#